data_3edfb4ddb478db748da033c5729b5d86
#
_entry.id   3edfb4ddb478db748da033c5729b5d86
#
_cell.length_a   1.000
_cell.length_b   1.000
_cell.length_c   1.000
_cell.angle_alpha   90.00
_cell.angle_beta   90.00
_cell.angle_gamma   90.00
#
_symmetry.space_group_name_H-M   'P 1'
#
loop_
_entity.id
_entity.type
_entity.pdbx_description
1 polymer ?
#
loop_
_entity_poly.entity_id
_entity_poly.type
_entity_poly.pdbx_seq_one_letter_code
_entity_poly.pdbx_strand_id
1 'polypeptide(L)'
;GAPLAIVEFRDPYRFKKLKSTMIACEGMHTGQFIYCGRKAQIQIGNVIPVGELPEGTSICNLEEKTGDRGRLARTSGNYATVIAHNPDTKKTRVRLPSGAKKVVQSSNRAMIGIVAGGGRIDKPLLKAGRAYHKYKAKRNSWPRVRGVAMNPVEHPHGGGNHQHIGHPSTVARSACPGQKIGLIAARRTGRIRGGKPEKTSKEEAV
;
A
#
# COMPACT_ATOMS: atom_id res chain seq x y z
N GLY A 1 3.60 6.34 8.55
CA GLY A 1 2.72 5.33 8.00
C GLY A 1 1.27 5.57 8.33
N ALA A 2 0.43 4.57 8.10
CA ALA A 2 -0.97 4.61 8.51
C ALA A 2 -1.08 4.73 10.03
N PRO A 3 -2.02 5.53 10.58
CA PRO A 3 -2.27 5.57 12.01
C PRO A 3 -2.83 4.23 12.49
N LEU A 4 -2.51 3.87 13.72
CA LEU A 4 -2.98 2.65 14.36
C LEU A 4 -3.95 2.99 15.49
N ALA A 5 -4.98 2.17 15.64
CA ALA A 5 -5.93 2.23 16.74
C ALA A 5 -5.73 1.04 17.69
N ILE A 6 -5.80 1.28 18.98
CA ILE A 6 -5.88 0.23 19.99
C ILE A 6 -7.36 -0.02 20.27
N VAL A 7 -7.81 -1.22 19.99
CA VAL A 7 -9.19 -1.65 20.19
C VAL A 7 -9.23 -2.63 21.36
N GLU A 8 -10.13 -2.38 22.31
CA GLU A 8 -10.33 -3.23 23.48
C GLU A 8 -11.56 -4.11 23.27
N PHE A 9 -11.36 -5.42 23.34
CA PHE A 9 -12.43 -6.41 23.32
C PHE A 9 -12.59 -7.03 24.70
N ARG A 10 -13.83 -7.40 25.04
CA ARG A 10 -14.09 -8.18 26.24
C ARG A 10 -13.61 -9.61 26.03
N ASP A 11 -12.88 -10.16 27.01
CA ASP A 11 -12.56 -11.59 27.01
C ASP A 11 -13.83 -12.37 27.37
N PRO A 12 -14.27 -13.36 26.56
CA PRO A 12 -15.48 -14.13 26.83
C PRO A 12 -15.35 -15.09 28.03
N TYR A 13 -14.12 -15.44 28.43
CA TYR A 13 -13.88 -16.44 29.47
C TYR A 13 -13.36 -15.85 30.79
N ARG A 14 -12.70 -14.70 30.75
CA ARG A 14 -12.02 -14.09 31.89
C ARG A 14 -12.48 -12.65 32.08
N PHE A 15 -12.46 -12.16 33.30
CA PHE A 15 -12.66 -10.73 33.60
C PHE A 15 -11.43 -9.93 33.19
N LYS A 16 -11.23 -9.80 31.88
CA LYS A 16 -10.06 -9.17 31.26
C LYS A 16 -10.45 -8.49 29.94
N LYS A 17 -9.76 -7.42 29.61
CA LYS A 17 -9.86 -6.76 28.30
C LYS A 17 -8.72 -7.22 27.42
N LEU A 18 -9.05 -7.67 26.22
CA LEU A 18 -8.09 -8.03 25.17
C LEU A 18 -7.84 -6.81 24.30
N LYS A 19 -6.58 -6.33 24.29
CA LYS A 19 -6.17 -5.20 23.46
C LYS A 19 -5.62 -5.71 22.13
N SER A 20 -6.14 -5.19 21.04
CA SER A 20 -5.68 -5.49 19.67
C SER A 20 -5.31 -4.20 18.97
N THR A 21 -4.14 -4.19 18.32
CA THR A 21 -3.72 -3.05 17.48
C THR A 21 -4.19 -3.29 16.06
N MET A 22 -4.97 -2.35 15.54
CA MET A 22 -5.54 -2.41 14.20
C MET A 22 -5.18 -1.15 13.41
N ILE A 23 -5.23 -1.24 12.07
CA ILE A 23 -5.11 -0.05 11.23
C ILE A 23 -6.36 0.80 11.41
N ALA A 24 -6.19 2.11 11.60
CA ALA A 24 -7.30 3.03 11.70
C ALA A 24 -7.84 3.40 10.32
N CYS A 25 -9.16 3.26 10.14
CA CYS A 25 -9.85 3.81 8.97
C CYS A 25 -10.11 5.31 9.15
N GLU A 26 -10.22 6.02 8.05
CA GLU A 26 -10.62 7.41 8.05
C GLU A 26 -12.05 7.57 8.62
N GLY A 27 -12.22 8.51 9.55
CA GLY A 27 -13.47 8.73 10.25
C GLY A 27 -13.66 7.91 11.54
N MET A 28 -12.76 7.02 11.88
CA MET A 28 -12.76 6.37 13.20
C MET A 28 -12.35 7.36 14.29
N HIS A 29 -12.98 7.26 15.46
CA HIS A 29 -12.69 8.11 16.61
C HIS A 29 -12.60 7.31 17.92
N THR A 30 -11.99 7.90 18.92
CA THR A 30 -11.95 7.31 20.28
C THR A 30 -13.34 7.18 20.86
N GLY A 31 -13.59 6.07 21.55
CA GLY A 31 -14.92 5.75 22.09
C GLY A 31 -15.89 5.10 21.10
N GLN A 32 -15.50 4.94 19.83
CA GLN A 32 -16.31 4.23 18.84
C GLN A 32 -16.36 2.72 19.16
N PHE A 33 -17.55 2.13 19.05
CA PHE A 33 -17.72 0.69 19.10
C PHE A 33 -17.44 0.07 17.75
N ILE A 34 -16.62 -0.98 17.73
CA ILE A 34 -16.25 -1.74 16.53
C ILE A 34 -16.76 -3.16 16.68
N TYR A 35 -17.41 -3.64 15.64
CA TYR A 35 -17.94 -4.99 15.58
C TYR A 35 -17.16 -5.82 14.56
N CYS A 36 -16.81 -7.04 14.97
CA CYS A 36 -16.11 -7.99 14.12
C CYS A 36 -16.97 -9.24 13.98
N GLY A 37 -17.46 -9.50 12.79
CA GLY A 37 -18.26 -10.70 12.53
C GLY A 37 -19.19 -10.57 11.33
N ARG A 38 -19.80 -11.69 10.97
CA ARG A 38 -20.67 -11.79 9.79
C ARG A 38 -21.94 -10.91 9.88
N LYS A 39 -22.47 -10.74 11.10
CA LYS A 39 -23.69 -9.97 11.34
C LYS A 39 -23.43 -8.50 11.70
N ALA A 40 -22.17 -8.05 11.62
CA ALA A 40 -21.86 -6.65 11.90
C ALA A 40 -22.47 -5.72 10.84
N GLN A 41 -22.89 -4.54 11.26
CA GLN A 41 -23.41 -3.53 10.36
C GLN A 41 -22.31 -2.99 9.46
N ILE A 42 -22.69 -2.52 8.27
CA ILE A 42 -21.77 -1.90 7.31
C ILE A 42 -21.50 -0.46 7.78
N GLN A 43 -20.52 -0.32 8.67
CA GLN A 43 -20.04 0.96 9.20
C GLN A 43 -18.53 1.02 9.16
N ILE A 44 -17.99 2.23 9.04
CA ILE A 44 -16.54 2.46 9.00
C ILE A 44 -15.88 1.89 10.27
N GLY A 45 -14.85 1.08 10.06
CA GLY A 45 -14.10 0.45 11.12
C GLY A 45 -14.56 -0.96 11.50
N ASN A 46 -15.75 -1.38 11.09
CA ASN A 46 -16.22 -2.74 11.32
C ASN A 46 -15.49 -3.76 10.44
N VAL A 47 -15.29 -4.95 10.95
CA VAL A 47 -14.60 -6.04 10.27
C VAL A 47 -15.59 -7.13 9.87
N ILE A 48 -15.76 -7.34 8.59
CA ILE A 48 -16.77 -8.24 8.02
C ILE A 48 -16.12 -9.16 6.98
N PRO A 49 -16.60 -10.42 6.83
CA PRO A 49 -16.20 -11.26 5.70
C PRO A 49 -16.58 -10.59 4.37
N VAL A 50 -15.65 -10.63 3.42
CA VAL A 50 -15.80 -9.89 2.14
C VAL A 50 -17.03 -10.33 1.35
N GLY A 51 -17.43 -11.61 1.48
CA GLY A 51 -18.61 -12.15 0.82
C GLY A 51 -19.95 -11.58 1.28
N GLU A 52 -19.98 -10.93 2.45
CA GLU A 52 -21.20 -10.32 3.01
C GLU A 52 -21.31 -8.81 2.67
N LEU A 53 -20.31 -8.27 1.99
CA LEU A 53 -20.28 -6.86 1.63
C LEU A 53 -20.91 -6.60 0.27
N PRO A 54 -21.67 -5.52 0.07
CA PRO A 54 -22.17 -5.14 -1.23
C PRO A 54 -21.02 -4.89 -2.24
N GLU A 55 -21.28 -5.17 -3.49
CA GLU A 55 -20.39 -4.76 -4.59
C GLU A 55 -20.21 -3.22 -4.60
N GLY A 56 -19.01 -2.76 -4.92
CA GLY A 56 -18.63 -1.36 -4.86
C GLY A 56 -18.13 -0.87 -3.49
N THR A 57 -18.26 -1.66 -2.42
CA THR A 57 -17.80 -1.26 -1.09
C THR A 57 -16.29 -1.06 -1.05
N SER A 58 -15.88 0.08 -0.47
CA SER A 58 -14.47 0.37 -0.18
C SER A 58 -14.05 -0.32 1.11
N ILE A 59 -13.00 -1.12 1.03
CA ILE A 59 -12.48 -1.93 2.14
C ILE A 59 -10.98 -1.73 2.30
N CYS A 60 -10.48 -1.90 3.49
CA CYS A 60 -9.05 -1.88 3.79
C CYS A 60 -8.66 -3.05 4.69
N ASN A 61 -7.35 -3.20 4.92
CA ASN A 61 -6.80 -4.28 5.75
C ASN A 61 -7.38 -5.67 5.38
N LEU A 62 -7.46 -5.94 4.08
CA LEU A 62 -8.03 -7.17 3.53
C LEU A 62 -7.10 -8.36 3.79
N GLU A 63 -7.64 -9.45 4.26
CA GLU A 63 -6.94 -10.73 4.40
C GLU A 63 -6.64 -11.35 3.01
N GLU A 64 -5.42 -11.83 2.85
CA GLU A 64 -5.03 -12.62 1.68
C GLU A 64 -5.42 -14.09 1.85
N LYS A 65 -5.19 -14.62 3.06
CA LYS A 65 -5.64 -15.93 3.52
C LYS A 65 -6.53 -15.73 4.74
N THR A 66 -7.53 -16.55 4.91
CA THR A 66 -8.43 -16.49 6.06
C THR A 66 -7.64 -16.59 7.38
N GLY A 67 -7.79 -15.60 8.25
CA GLY A 67 -7.14 -15.55 9.56
C GLY A 67 -5.75 -14.92 9.59
N ASP A 68 -5.25 -14.32 8.50
CA ASP A 68 -3.91 -13.70 8.45
C ASP A 68 -3.87 -12.27 9.03
N ARG A 69 -4.97 -11.77 9.56
CA ARG A 69 -5.13 -10.44 10.17
C ARG A 69 -4.96 -9.26 9.21
N GLY A 70 -5.02 -9.50 7.91
CA GLY A 70 -4.91 -8.49 6.86
C GLY A 70 -3.50 -8.31 6.31
N ARG A 71 -3.43 -8.32 4.99
CA ARG A 71 -2.19 -8.18 4.22
C ARG A 71 -2.29 -7.13 3.12
N LEU A 72 -3.47 -6.89 2.58
CA LEU A 72 -3.70 -6.05 1.42
C LEU A 72 -4.37 -4.73 1.80
N ALA A 73 -4.13 -3.66 1.03
CA ALA A 73 -4.71 -2.32 1.23
C ALA A 73 -4.50 -1.78 2.66
N ARG A 74 -3.24 -1.71 3.11
CA ARG A 74 -2.88 -1.33 4.49
C ARG A 74 -2.16 0.00 4.62
N THR A 75 -1.67 0.56 3.53
CA THR A 75 -0.94 1.84 3.56
C THR A 75 -1.89 3.03 3.63
N SER A 76 -1.44 4.14 4.19
CA SER A 76 -2.28 5.34 4.40
C SER A 76 -2.94 5.82 3.11
N GLY A 77 -4.24 6.11 3.19
CA GLY A 77 -5.06 6.58 2.08
C GLY A 77 -5.45 5.50 1.08
N ASN A 78 -5.01 4.25 1.25
CA ASN A 78 -5.31 3.17 0.33
C ASN A 78 -6.57 2.40 0.72
N TYR A 79 -7.23 1.85 -0.29
CA TYR A 79 -8.39 0.99 -0.15
C TYR A 79 -8.45 -0.01 -1.31
N ALA A 80 -9.18 -1.07 -1.14
CA ALA A 80 -9.58 -1.98 -2.20
C ALA A 80 -11.10 -1.87 -2.41
N THR A 81 -11.58 -2.21 -3.60
CA THR A 81 -13.01 -2.17 -3.91
C THR A 81 -13.50 -3.57 -4.22
N VAL A 82 -14.61 -3.96 -3.65
CA VAL A 82 -15.31 -5.20 -4.00
C VAL A 82 -15.93 -5.04 -5.39
N ILE A 83 -15.59 -5.95 -6.33
CA ILE A 83 -16.08 -5.87 -7.71
C ILE A 83 -17.30 -6.77 -7.91
N ALA A 84 -17.17 -8.05 -7.53
CA ALA A 84 -18.21 -9.04 -7.77
C ALA A 84 -18.03 -10.24 -6.85
N HIS A 85 -19.13 -10.95 -6.58
CA HIS A 85 -19.16 -12.18 -5.82
C HIS A 85 -19.51 -13.36 -6.73
N ASN A 86 -18.92 -14.50 -6.45
CA ASN A 86 -19.33 -15.77 -7.04
C ASN A 86 -19.78 -16.68 -5.89
N PRO A 87 -21.11 -16.89 -5.72
CA PRO A 87 -21.65 -17.70 -4.64
C PRO A 87 -21.28 -19.16 -4.77
N ASP A 88 -21.23 -19.71 -5.99
CA ASP A 88 -20.98 -21.12 -6.25
C ASP A 88 -19.58 -21.55 -5.81
N THR A 89 -18.58 -20.72 -6.13
CA THR A 89 -17.17 -20.98 -5.79
C THR A 89 -16.77 -20.39 -4.44
N LYS A 90 -17.65 -19.64 -3.78
CA LYS A 90 -17.40 -18.88 -2.53
C LYS A 90 -16.16 -17.97 -2.65
N LYS A 91 -16.03 -17.31 -3.80
CA LYS A 91 -14.94 -16.39 -4.10
C LYS A 91 -15.46 -14.99 -4.41
N THR A 92 -14.68 -13.99 -3.99
CA THR A 92 -14.97 -12.59 -4.25
C THR A 92 -13.83 -11.96 -5.05
N ARG A 93 -14.15 -11.20 -6.07
CA ARG A 93 -13.19 -10.44 -6.86
C ARG A 93 -13.07 -9.03 -6.30
N VAL A 94 -11.84 -8.60 -6.02
CA VAL A 94 -11.55 -7.27 -5.48
C VAL A 94 -10.53 -6.54 -6.36
N ARG A 95 -10.66 -5.23 -6.47
CA ARG A 95 -9.68 -4.35 -7.10
C ARG A 95 -8.76 -3.80 -5.99
N LEU A 96 -7.47 -4.06 -6.11
CA LEU A 96 -6.45 -3.58 -5.20
C LEU A 96 -6.03 -2.14 -5.53
N PRO A 97 -5.36 -1.42 -4.60
CA PRO A 97 -4.87 -0.06 -4.84
C PRO A 97 -3.95 0.09 -6.05
N SER A 98 -3.24 -0.97 -6.43
CA SER A 98 -2.40 -1.02 -7.65
C SER A 98 -3.20 -1.09 -8.95
N GLY A 99 -4.54 -1.21 -8.88
CA GLY A 99 -5.40 -1.47 -10.02
C GLY A 99 -5.54 -2.95 -10.40
N ALA A 100 -4.71 -3.83 -9.82
CA ALA A 100 -4.78 -5.26 -10.08
C ALA A 100 -6.06 -5.86 -9.49
N LYS A 101 -6.71 -6.73 -10.26
CA LYS A 101 -7.88 -7.50 -9.82
C LYS A 101 -7.42 -8.82 -9.21
N LYS A 102 -7.78 -9.07 -7.97
CA LYS A 102 -7.46 -10.32 -7.25
C LYS A 102 -8.72 -11.03 -6.83
N VAL A 103 -8.68 -12.35 -6.89
CA VAL A 103 -9.75 -13.21 -6.38
C VAL A 103 -9.32 -13.72 -5.01
N VAL A 104 -10.17 -13.53 -4.01
CA VAL A 104 -9.97 -13.96 -2.62
C VAL A 104 -11.14 -14.85 -2.19
N GLN A 105 -10.96 -15.60 -1.12
CA GLN A 105 -12.07 -16.36 -0.53
C GLN A 105 -13.08 -15.41 0.09
N SER A 106 -14.36 -15.66 -0.05
CA SER A 106 -15.44 -14.83 0.50
C SER A 106 -15.45 -14.80 2.04
N SER A 107 -14.85 -15.80 2.69
CA SER A 107 -14.65 -15.87 4.14
C SER A 107 -13.53 -14.97 4.65
N ASN A 108 -12.65 -14.46 3.78
CA ASN A 108 -11.60 -13.53 4.17
C ASN A 108 -12.22 -12.25 4.71
N ARG A 109 -11.68 -11.74 5.81
CA ARG A 109 -12.19 -10.54 6.47
C ARG A 109 -11.51 -9.30 5.93
N ALA A 110 -12.25 -8.22 5.94
CA ALA A 110 -11.73 -6.89 5.63
C ALA A 110 -12.38 -5.86 6.58
N MET A 111 -11.74 -4.73 6.74
CA MET A 111 -12.28 -3.58 7.46
C MET A 111 -12.95 -2.63 6.45
N ILE A 112 -14.11 -2.11 6.82
CA ILE A 112 -14.86 -1.18 5.98
C ILE A 112 -14.24 0.21 6.07
N GLY A 113 -14.04 0.84 4.93
CA GLY A 113 -13.53 2.21 4.82
C GLY A 113 -12.17 2.29 4.13
N ILE A 114 -11.59 3.48 4.18
CA ILE A 114 -10.31 3.83 3.60
C ILE A 114 -9.30 3.97 4.74
N VAL A 115 -8.06 3.56 4.54
CA VAL A 115 -7.03 3.75 5.56
C VAL A 115 -6.80 5.24 5.81
N ALA A 116 -6.79 5.66 7.08
CA ALA A 116 -6.55 7.05 7.45
C ALA A 116 -5.14 7.52 7.06
N GLY A 117 -4.95 8.83 7.00
CA GLY A 117 -3.66 9.46 6.67
C GLY A 117 -3.38 9.54 5.17
N GLY A 118 -4.42 9.54 4.33
CA GLY A 118 -4.31 9.85 2.91
C GLY A 118 -3.88 11.29 2.65
N GLY A 119 -3.36 11.56 1.44
CA GLY A 119 -2.91 12.91 1.05
C GLY A 119 -1.56 13.35 1.65
N ARG A 120 -0.92 12.55 2.51
CA ARG A 120 0.38 12.90 3.10
C ARG A 120 1.47 13.08 2.06
N ILE A 121 1.43 12.34 0.96
CA ILE A 121 2.38 12.45 -0.15
C ILE A 121 2.14 13.68 -1.03
N ASP A 122 0.96 14.29 -0.96
CA ASP A 122 0.61 15.47 -1.78
C ASP A 122 1.36 16.73 -1.30
N LYS A 123 1.78 16.75 -0.04
CA LYS A 123 2.56 17.85 0.51
C LYS A 123 4.05 17.67 0.17
N PRO A 124 4.66 18.57 -0.63
CA PRO A 124 6.08 18.50 -0.95
C PRO A 124 6.96 18.76 0.27
N LEU A 125 8.12 18.13 0.32
CA LEU A 125 9.06 18.31 1.43
C LEU A 125 9.76 19.68 1.43
N LEU A 126 9.88 20.32 0.29
CA LEU A 126 10.45 21.65 0.03
C LEU A 126 11.91 21.84 0.44
N LYS A 127 12.41 21.23 1.51
CA LYS A 127 13.78 21.42 2.01
C LYS A 127 14.38 20.14 2.58
N ALA A 128 15.71 20.05 2.55
CA ALA A 128 16.48 18.92 3.04
C ALA A 128 16.24 18.61 4.52
N GLY A 129 16.04 19.64 5.36
CA GLY A 129 15.77 19.44 6.79
C GLY A 129 14.49 18.63 7.06
N ARG A 130 13.44 18.82 6.25
CA ARG A 130 12.21 18.01 6.36
C ARG A 130 12.44 16.56 5.94
N ALA A 131 13.25 16.35 4.90
CA ALA A 131 13.65 15.00 4.49
C ALA A 131 14.50 14.33 5.57
N TYR A 132 15.44 15.05 6.16
CA TYR A 132 16.26 14.57 7.28
C TYR A 132 15.41 14.07 8.44
N HIS A 133 14.47 14.88 8.95
CA HIS A 133 13.59 14.46 10.05
C HIS A 133 12.66 13.30 9.68
N LYS A 134 12.17 13.25 8.45
CA LYS A 134 11.35 12.14 7.95
C LYS A 134 12.10 10.82 7.96
N TYR A 135 13.36 10.79 7.49
CA TYR A 135 14.13 9.56 7.36
C TYR A 135 14.85 9.15 8.64
N LYS A 136 15.21 10.12 9.51
CA LYS A 136 15.81 9.83 10.81
C LYS A 136 14.97 8.89 11.67
N ALA A 137 13.65 9.04 11.64
CA ALA A 137 12.71 8.20 12.39
C ALA A 137 12.46 6.81 11.77
N LYS A 138 12.96 6.55 10.56
CA LYS A 138 12.66 5.32 9.81
C LYS A 138 13.87 4.40 9.73
N ARG A 139 14.85 4.76 8.93
CA ARG A 139 16.08 4.00 8.68
C ARG A 139 17.11 4.89 8.00
N ASN A 140 18.35 4.45 7.99
CA ASN A 140 19.45 5.14 7.31
C ASN A 140 19.38 4.92 5.78
N SER A 141 18.53 5.67 5.10
CA SER A 141 18.33 5.62 3.65
C SER A 141 18.42 6.99 2.97
N TRP A 142 18.82 8.01 3.71
CA TRP A 142 18.94 9.37 3.22
C TRP A 142 20.10 10.09 3.94
N PRO A 143 20.91 10.94 3.26
CA PRO A 143 20.86 11.25 1.83
C PRO A 143 21.32 10.09 0.94
N ARG A 144 20.85 10.06 -0.32
CA ARG A 144 21.28 9.06 -1.32
C ARG A 144 22.24 9.71 -2.30
N VAL A 145 23.44 9.17 -2.37
CA VAL A 145 24.44 9.59 -3.34
C VAL A 145 24.08 9.02 -4.71
N ARG A 146 24.15 9.84 -5.75
CA ARG A 146 23.92 9.38 -7.13
C ARG A 146 25.11 8.52 -7.59
N GLY A 147 24.85 7.42 -8.29
CA GLY A 147 25.90 6.55 -8.80
C GLY A 147 26.90 7.26 -9.72
N VAL A 148 26.42 8.25 -10.50
CA VAL A 148 27.29 9.08 -11.38
C VAL A 148 28.27 9.98 -10.63
N ALA A 149 28.04 10.23 -9.33
CA ALA A 149 28.93 11.02 -8.48
C ALA A 149 29.98 10.15 -7.75
N MET A 150 29.91 8.85 -7.94
CA MET A 150 30.82 7.87 -7.34
C MET A 150 31.98 7.54 -8.29
N ASN A 151 32.96 6.80 -7.77
CA ASN A 151 34.07 6.25 -8.56
C ASN A 151 33.61 4.99 -9.31
N PRO A 152 34.31 4.60 -10.40
CA PRO A 152 33.97 3.40 -11.18
C PRO A 152 33.99 2.11 -10.37
N VAL A 153 34.82 2.03 -9.34
CA VAL A 153 34.93 0.87 -8.44
C VAL A 153 33.68 0.70 -7.55
N GLU A 154 32.99 1.80 -7.27
CA GLU A 154 31.85 1.80 -6.32
C GLU A 154 30.49 1.63 -7.03
N HIS A 155 30.40 2.05 -8.29
CA HIS A 155 29.15 2.02 -9.04
C HIS A 155 29.37 1.92 -10.55
N PRO A 156 28.56 1.12 -11.29
CA PRO A 156 28.67 1.00 -12.75
C PRO A 156 28.46 2.32 -13.52
N HIS A 157 27.84 3.31 -12.92
CA HIS A 157 27.65 4.65 -13.52
C HIS A 157 28.72 5.66 -13.07
N GLY A 158 29.69 5.22 -12.29
CA GLY A 158 30.72 6.10 -11.74
C GLY A 158 31.86 6.40 -12.71
N GLY A 159 32.64 7.41 -12.34
CA GLY A 159 33.81 7.85 -13.10
C GLY A 159 33.54 8.83 -14.22
N GLY A 160 34.59 9.14 -14.99
CA GLY A 160 34.56 10.10 -16.09
C GLY A 160 34.85 11.56 -15.66
N ASN A 161 35.09 12.41 -16.67
CA ASN A 161 35.35 13.83 -16.43
C ASN A 161 34.08 14.64 -16.13
N HIS A 162 32.95 14.16 -16.58
CA HIS A 162 31.63 14.74 -16.34
C HIS A 162 30.67 13.67 -15.80
N GLN A 163 29.72 14.08 -14.99
CA GLN A 163 28.74 13.16 -14.44
C GLN A 163 27.76 12.70 -15.51
N HIS A 164 27.99 11.53 -16.07
CA HIS A 164 27.14 10.88 -17.07
C HIS A 164 27.21 9.35 -16.91
N ILE A 165 26.25 8.63 -17.47
CA ILE A 165 26.26 7.17 -17.44
C ILE A 165 27.21 6.60 -18.49
N GLY A 166 27.28 7.22 -19.69
CA GLY A 166 28.17 6.86 -20.79
C GLY A 166 27.74 5.64 -21.60
N HIS A 167 26.76 4.88 -21.13
CA HIS A 167 26.19 3.71 -21.80
C HIS A 167 24.66 3.63 -21.52
N PRO A 168 23.91 2.78 -22.24
CA PRO A 168 22.50 2.59 -21.95
C PRO A 168 22.25 2.18 -20.50
N SER A 169 21.28 2.83 -19.84
CA SER A 169 20.89 2.48 -18.45
C SER A 169 19.99 1.25 -18.35
N THR A 170 19.54 0.73 -19.49
CA THR A 170 18.75 -0.51 -19.56
C THR A 170 19.63 -1.73 -19.34
N VAL A 171 19.21 -2.65 -18.48
CA VAL A 171 19.97 -3.87 -18.13
C VAL A 171 19.07 -5.08 -18.28
N ALA A 172 19.66 -6.19 -18.71
CA ALA A 172 18.95 -7.46 -18.80
C ALA A 172 18.55 -7.99 -17.40
N ARG A 173 17.48 -8.78 -17.34
CA ARG A 173 17.06 -9.46 -16.11
C ARG A 173 18.13 -10.43 -15.60
N SER A 174 18.91 -11.02 -16.48
CA SER A 174 19.97 -11.98 -16.18
C SER A 174 21.32 -11.35 -15.82
N ALA A 175 21.43 -10.01 -15.78
CA ALA A 175 22.68 -9.35 -15.42
C ALA A 175 23.11 -9.75 -14.01
N CYS A 176 24.45 -9.85 -13.81
CA CYS A 176 25.04 -10.24 -12.53
C CYS A 176 24.77 -9.22 -11.41
N PRO A 177 24.75 -9.66 -10.15
CA PRO A 177 24.71 -8.74 -9.01
C PRO A 177 25.84 -7.70 -9.09
N GLY A 178 25.54 -6.44 -8.78
CA GLY A 178 26.46 -5.32 -8.92
C GLY A 178 26.40 -4.65 -10.29
N GLN A 179 26.29 -5.39 -11.37
CA GLN A 179 26.06 -4.85 -12.72
C GLN A 179 24.57 -4.52 -12.97
N LYS A 180 23.66 -5.19 -12.27
CA LYS A 180 22.21 -5.01 -12.39
C LYS A 180 21.74 -3.71 -11.75
N ILE A 181 22.04 -2.59 -12.36
CA ILE A 181 21.70 -1.24 -11.92
C ILE A 181 21.09 -0.46 -13.08
N GLY A 182 20.08 0.35 -12.79
CA GLY A 182 19.38 1.13 -13.80
C GLY A 182 17.98 0.58 -14.11
N LEU A 183 17.58 0.66 -15.35
CA LEU A 183 16.26 0.20 -15.82
C LEU A 183 16.31 -1.31 -16.10
N ILE A 184 16.01 -2.11 -15.11
CA ILE A 184 16.09 -3.58 -15.18
C ILE A 184 14.95 -4.12 -16.04
N ALA A 185 15.29 -4.87 -17.06
CA ALA A 185 14.35 -5.49 -18.01
C ALA A 185 13.33 -4.50 -18.61
N ALA A 186 13.73 -3.27 -18.82
CA ALA A 186 12.86 -2.26 -19.41
C ALA A 186 12.50 -2.63 -20.85
N ARG A 187 11.21 -2.68 -21.17
CA ARG A 187 10.71 -2.98 -22.52
C ARG A 187 10.84 -1.78 -23.45
N ARG A 188 10.80 -0.59 -22.90
CA ARG A 188 11.02 0.69 -23.58
C ARG A 188 11.45 1.76 -22.60
N THR A 189 11.99 2.85 -23.11
CA THR A 189 12.36 4.05 -22.36
C THR A 189 11.79 5.30 -23.03
N GLY A 190 11.94 6.44 -22.39
CA GLY A 190 11.50 7.72 -22.90
C GLY A 190 10.01 7.98 -22.73
N ARG A 191 9.60 9.19 -23.13
CA ARG A 191 8.22 9.66 -23.01
C ARG A 191 7.34 9.00 -24.07
N ILE A 192 6.18 8.48 -23.66
CA ILE A 192 5.17 7.96 -24.58
C ILE A 192 4.39 9.15 -25.17
N ARG A 193 4.45 9.32 -26.49
CA ARG A 193 3.57 10.24 -27.21
C ARG A 193 2.23 9.57 -27.48
N GLY A 194 1.11 10.30 -27.30
CA GLY A 194 -0.24 9.80 -27.57
C GLY A 194 -0.76 8.76 -26.57
N GLY A 195 -0.03 8.48 -25.49
CA GLY A 195 -0.55 7.69 -24.38
C GLY A 195 -1.67 8.44 -23.66
N LYS A 196 -2.75 7.75 -23.27
CA LYS A 196 -3.74 8.32 -22.37
C LYS A 196 -3.02 8.75 -21.09
N PRO A 197 -3.23 9.99 -20.59
CA PRO A 197 -2.71 10.38 -19.29
C PRO A 197 -3.22 9.37 -18.26
N GLU A 198 -2.35 8.89 -17.40
CA GLU A 198 -2.76 8.07 -16.26
C GLU A 198 -3.82 8.90 -15.49
N LYS A 199 -5.04 8.38 -15.43
CA LYS A 199 -6.07 9.00 -14.60
C LYS A 199 -5.53 9.03 -13.18
N THR A 200 -5.21 10.21 -12.71
CA THR A 200 -4.88 10.41 -11.30
C THR A 200 -6.10 9.97 -10.51
N SER A 201 -5.88 9.21 -9.46
CA SER A 201 -6.90 8.63 -8.56
C SER A 201 -7.89 9.65 -7.95
N LYS A 202 -7.73 10.93 -8.28
CA LYS A 202 -8.64 12.03 -7.90
C LYS A 202 -9.86 12.15 -8.81
N GLU A 203 -9.85 11.59 -10.02
CA GLU A 203 -10.99 11.70 -10.96
C GLU A 203 -11.99 10.56 -10.85
N GLU A 204 -11.68 9.50 -10.10
CA GLU A 204 -12.57 8.38 -9.86
C GLU A 204 -13.33 8.45 -8.51
N ALA A 205 -13.19 9.55 -7.77
CA ALA A 205 -13.78 9.76 -6.43
C ALA A 205 -14.91 10.82 -6.43
N VAL A 206 -15.54 11.08 -7.60
CA VAL A 206 -16.76 11.90 -7.73
C VAL A 206 -17.91 11.00 -8.13
#